data_cc14e45353492f35bea4c0d558e3d449
#
_entry.id   cc14e45353492f35bea4c0d558e3d449
#
_cell.length_a   1.000
_cell.length_b   1.000
_cell.length_c   1.000
_cell.angle_alpha   90.00
_cell.angle_beta   90.00
_cell.angle_gamma   90.00
#
_symmetry.space_group_name_H-M   'P 1'
#
loop_
_entity.id
_entity.type
_entity.pdbx_description
1 polymer ?
#
loop_
_entity_poly.entity_id
_entity_poly.type
_entity_poly.pdbx_seq_one_letter_code
_entity_poly.pdbx_strand_id
1 'polypeptide(L)'
;MIKLYDLLVESKLRLNVPSDIKKIHKIFKKNGYKLYVVGGAVRDAILGKRPKDFDLATDAKPDEVLNIARKGGFKTLEVGKAFGVVLVGGHEIATFRKDIGKGRRPSAVDYTDIKGDVMRRDLTINALFYDMDKAEIVDLVGGIKDLKNKTIRTVGDAQERFDEDPLRKLRALRFAGSVGGRMDNEVAAAIKNDPSLKGVSSERIRDEFIKGIKKAKNTKKYLELSKNLRILPLILPGFNINLRFTKSNDYIVQIANLLRNENYQRVIDGLKGLKYTVQEVRDISFLI
;
A
#
# COMPACT_ATOMS: atom_id res chain seq x y z
N MET A 1 -13.61 -25.60 11.23
CA MET A 1 -12.83 -25.87 10.00
C MET A 1 -13.61 -25.26 8.84
N ILE A 2 -13.31 -23.98 8.48
CA ILE A 2 -13.97 -23.28 7.36
C ILE A 2 -13.47 -23.97 6.10
N LYS A 3 -14.40 -24.54 5.32
CA LYS A 3 -14.06 -25.19 4.06
C LYS A 3 -13.41 -24.16 3.14
N LEU A 4 -12.18 -24.41 2.71
CA LEU A 4 -11.32 -23.57 1.85
C LEU A 4 -12.00 -23.16 0.53
N TYR A 5 -13.11 -23.83 0.17
CA TYR A 5 -13.89 -23.63 -1.06
C TYR A 5 -14.88 -22.46 -0.98
N ASP A 6 -15.33 -22.05 0.22
CA ASP A 6 -16.35 -21.00 0.37
C ASP A 6 -15.78 -19.56 0.28
N LEU A 7 -14.44 -19.43 0.21
CA LEU A 7 -13.73 -18.16 0.03
C LEU A 7 -13.35 -17.87 -1.43
N LEU A 8 -13.57 -18.84 -2.31
CA LEU A 8 -13.25 -18.72 -3.74
C LEU A 8 -14.52 -18.27 -4.48
N VAL A 9 -14.40 -17.14 -5.17
CA VAL A 9 -15.30 -16.72 -6.25
C VAL A 9 -16.61 -16.07 -5.85
N GLU A 10 -16.58 -14.81 -5.53
CA GLU A 10 -17.70 -13.91 -5.78
C GLU A 10 -17.24 -12.69 -6.58
N SER A 11 -17.36 -12.79 -7.83
CA SER A 11 -17.79 -11.84 -8.85
C SER A 11 -16.98 -12.01 -10.13
N LYS A 12 -17.66 -12.23 -11.24
CA LYS A 12 -17.14 -12.07 -12.61
C LYS A 12 -16.83 -10.58 -12.85
N LEU A 13 -15.80 -10.07 -12.18
CA LEU A 13 -15.30 -8.73 -12.46
C LEU A 13 -14.44 -8.80 -13.71
N ARG A 14 -14.89 -8.20 -14.79
CA ARG A 14 -14.03 -8.02 -15.98
C ARG A 14 -13.09 -6.83 -15.74
N LEU A 15 -11.88 -7.13 -15.27
CA LEU A 15 -10.82 -6.14 -15.20
C LEU A 15 -10.36 -5.79 -16.62
N ASN A 16 -10.39 -4.50 -16.97
CA ASN A 16 -9.86 -4.05 -18.26
C ASN A 16 -8.34 -4.00 -18.21
N VAL A 17 -7.71 -5.16 -18.45
CA VAL A 17 -6.25 -5.32 -18.44
C VAL A 17 -5.67 -4.74 -19.74
N PRO A 18 -4.60 -3.92 -19.69
CA PRO A 18 -3.89 -3.39 -20.85
C PRO A 18 -3.41 -4.48 -21.83
N SER A 19 -3.31 -4.13 -23.10
CA SER A 19 -2.97 -5.08 -24.16
C SER A 19 -1.56 -5.65 -24.06
N ASP A 20 -0.62 -4.86 -23.58
CA ASP A 20 0.78 -5.25 -23.32
C ASP A 20 0.86 -6.29 -22.19
N ILE A 21 0.13 -6.09 -21.08
CA ILE A 21 0.03 -7.08 -20.01
C ILE A 21 -0.61 -8.38 -20.51
N LYS A 22 -1.65 -8.30 -21.35
CA LYS A 22 -2.23 -9.50 -22.00
C LYS A 22 -1.22 -10.25 -22.86
N LYS A 23 -0.32 -9.53 -23.55
CA LYS A 23 0.78 -10.16 -24.31
C LYS A 23 1.77 -10.85 -23.38
N ILE A 24 2.18 -10.18 -22.29
CA ILE A 24 3.06 -10.79 -21.26
C ILE A 24 2.39 -12.04 -20.68
N HIS A 25 1.11 -11.95 -20.30
CA HIS A 25 0.37 -13.11 -19.76
C HIS A 25 0.38 -14.30 -20.73
N LYS A 26 0.17 -14.08 -22.03
CA LYS A 26 0.19 -15.16 -23.05
C LYS A 26 1.52 -15.89 -23.10
N ILE A 27 2.65 -15.18 -23.00
CA ILE A 27 3.97 -15.82 -23.03
C ILE A 27 4.26 -16.61 -21.74
N PHE A 28 3.84 -16.11 -20.58
CA PHE A 28 3.94 -16.83 -19.31
C PHE A 28 3.14 -18.13 -19.38
N LYS A 29 1.88 -18.05 -19.80
CA LYS A 29 1.00 -19.22 -19.97
C LYS A 29 1.58 -20.24 -20.92
N LYS A 30 2.14 -19.81 -22.07
CA LYS A 30 2.78 -20.71 -23.05
C LYS A 30 3.98 -21.47 -22.44
N ASN A 31 4.65 -20.89 -21.45
CA ASN A 31 5.78 -21.49 -20.74
C ASN A 31 5.37 -22.22 -19.45
N GLY A 32 4.06 -22.41 -19.20
CA GLY A 32 3.54 -23.18 -18.07
C GLY A 32 3.44 -22.40 -16.75
N TYR A 33 3.66 -21.10 -16.76
CA TYR A 33 3.60 -20.25 -15.57
C TYR A 33 2.30 -19.46 -15.47
N LYS A 34 1.87 -19.19 -14.24
CA LYS A 34 0.73 -18.34 -13.92
C LYS A 34 1.18 -16.89 -13.79
N LEU A 35 0.32 -15.98 -14.22
CA LEU A 35 0.53 -14.54 -14.04
C LEU A 35 -0.79 -13.89 -13.64
N TYR A 36 -0.76 -13.16 -12.52
CA TYR A 36 -1.93 -12.47 -11.95
C TYR A 36 -1.71 -10.97 -11.95
N VAL A 37 -2.79 -10.20 -12.13
CA VAL A 37 -2.80 -8.80 -11.69
C VAL A 37 -3.08 -8.77 -10.19
N VAL A 38 -2.39 -7.91 -9.41
CA VAL A 38 -2.48 -7.96 -7.96
C VAL A 38 -2.69 -6.59 -7.31
N GLY A 39 -3.18 -6.60 -6.09
CA GLY A 39 -3.15 -5.46 -5.19
C GLY A 39 -4.01 -4.28 -5.61
N GLY A 40 -3.35 -3.12 -5.83
CA GLY A 40 -4.00 -1.84 -6.07
C GLY A 40 -4.95 -1.82 -7.26
N ALA A 41 -4.56 -2.43 -8.38
CA ALA A 41 -5.36 -2.49 -9.59
C ALA A 41 -6.66 -3.27 -9.38
N VAL A 42 -6.59 -4.42 -8.70
CA VAL A 42 -7.77 -5.26 -8.42
C VAL A 42 -8.72 -4.52 -7.47
N ARG A 43 -8.19 -3.96 -6.37
CA ARG A 43 -8.97 -3.15 -5.43
C ARG A 43 -9.68 -1.99 -6.12
N ASP A 44 -8.97 -1.22 -6.93
CA ASP A 44 -9.52 -0.03 -7.58
C ASP A 44 -10.60 -0.40 -8.60
N ALA A 45 -10.42 -1.50 -9.33
CA ALA A 45 -11.45 -2.03 -10.23
C ALA A 45 -12.74 -2.45 -9.48
N ILE A 46 -12.62 -3.14 -8.33
CA ILE A 46 -13.78 -3.49 -7.49
C ILE A 46 -14.52 -2.24 -7.03
N LEU A 47 -13.78 -1.14 -6.75
CA LEU A 47 -14.36 0.16 -6.38
C LEU A 47 -14.91 0.96 -7.57
N GLY A 48 -14.97 0.38 -8.77
CA GLY A 48 -15.43 1.06 -9.99
C GLY A 48 -14.49 2.14 -10.50
N LYS A 49 -13.22 2.16 -10.04
CA LYS A 49 -12.20 3.10 -10.48
C LYS A 49 -11.34 2.49 -11.60
N ARG A 50 -10.88 3.32 -12.52
CA ARG A 50 -9.89 2.89 -13.51
C ARG A 50 -8.52 2.77 -12.84
N PRO A 51 -7.90 1.57 -12.81
CA PRO A 51 -6.53 1.42 -12.30
C PRO A 51 -5.55 2.26 -13.11
N LYS A 52 -4.56 2.85 -12.43
CA LYS A 52 -3.49 3.62 -13.08
C LYS A 52 -2.27 2.75 -13.33
N ASP A 53 -1.91 1.96 -12.33
CA ASP A 53 -0.73 1.10 -12.33
C ASP A 53 -1.18 -0.35 -12.13
N PHE A 54 -0.48 -1.27 -12.77
CA PHE A 54 -0.76 -2.70 -12.72
C PHE A 54 0.48 -3.45 -12.22
N ASP A 55 0.44 -3.88 -10.97
CA ASP A 55 1.42 -4.80 -10.41
C ASP A 55 1.03 -6.23 -10.78
N LEU A 56 2.04 -7.05 -11.12
CA LEU A 56 1.85 -8.44 -11.51
C LEU A 56 2.56 -9.37 -10.52
N ALA A 57 2.03 -10.57 -10.37
CA ALA A 57 2.66 -11.62 -9.57
C ALA A 57 2.58 -12.99 -10.27
N THR A 58 3.62 -13.81 -10.08
CA THR A 58 3.81 -15.07 -10.79
C THR A 58 4.42 -16.15 -9.89
N ASP A 59 4.24 -17.41 -10.26
CA ASP A 59 4.98 -18.55 -9.70
C ASP A 59 6.37 -18.76 -10.35
N ALA A 60 6.68 -18.08 -11.47
CA ALA A 60 8.00 -18.11 -12.08
C ALA A 60 9.03 -17.38 -11.20
N LYS A 61 10.22 -17.96 -11.01
CA LYS A 61 11.36 -17.31 -10.31
C LYS A 61 11.94 -16.18 -11.18
N PRO A 62 12.66 -15.19 -10.61
CA PRO A 62 13.15 -14.02 -11.34
C PRO A 62 13.94 -14.35 -12.62
N ASP A 63 14.79 -15.38 -12.59
CA ASP A 63 15.55 -15.78 -13.78
C ASP A 63 14.65 -16.38 -14.86
N GLU A 64 13.63 -17.13 -14.47
CA GLU A 64 12.62 -17.67 -15.40
C GLU A 64 11.80 -16.53 -16.01
N VAL A 65 11.37 -15.55 -15.18
CA VAL A 65 10.68 -14.33 -15.65
C VAL A 65 11.51 -13.60 -16.70
N LEU A 66 12.79 -13.36 -16.43
CA LEU A 66 13.70 -12.68 -17.36
C LEU A 66 13.85 -13.45 -18.67
N ASN A 67 14.07 -14.78 -18.58
CA ASN A 67 14.24 -15.64 -19.75
C ASN A 67 12.98 -15.67 -20.63
N ILE A 68 11.80 -15.87 -20.01
CA ILE A 68 10.51 -15.88 -20.70
C ILE A 68 10.25 -14.54 -21.39
N ALA A 69 10.48 -13.43 -20.67
CA ALA A 69 10.23 -12.10 -21.18
C ALA A 69 11.15 -11.74 -22.35
N ARG A 70 12.46 -12.03 -22.24
CA ARG A 70 13.45 -11.80 -23.30
C ARG A 70 13.14 -12.62 -24.57
N LYS A 71 12.81 -13.88 -24.43
CA LYS A 71 12.36 -14.75 -25.55
C LYS A 71 11.06 -14.22 -26.17
N GLY A 72 10.20 -13.59 -25.40
CA GLY A 72 8.98 -12.93 -25.87
C GLY A 72 9.18 -11.53 -26.48
N GLY A 73 10.42 -11.04 -26.59
CA GLY A 73 10.76 -9.75 -27.17
C GLY A 73 10.51 -8.54 -26.26
N PHE A 74 10.33 -8.74 -24.94
CA PHE A 74 10.13 -7.66 -23.99
C PHE A 74 11.46 -7.13 -23.42
N LYS A 75 11.54 -5.80 -23.26
CA LYS A 75 12.62 -5.19 -22.49
C LYS A 75 12.49 -5.57 -21.01
N THR A 76 13.61 -5.91 -20.37
CA THR A 76 13.67 -6.32 -18.97
C THR A 76 14.70 -5.49 -18.21
N LEU A 77 14.41 -5.20 -16.92
CA LEU A 77 15.36 -4.61 -15.98
C LEU A 77 15.38 -5.44 -14.71
N GLU A 78 16.58 -5.70 -14.18
CA GLU A 78 16.81 -6.57 -13.00
C GLU A 78 16.72 -5.78 -11.68
N VAL A 79 16.10 -4.61 -11.68
CA VAL A 79 15.93 -3.77 -10.49
C VAL A 79 15.01 -4.51 -9.50
N GLY A 80 15.57 -4.88 -8.34
CA GLY A 80 14.82 -5.63 -7.32
C GLY A 80 14.87 -7.16 -7.43
N LYS A 81 15.65 -7.72 -8.36
CA LYS A 81 15.78 -9.17 -8.57
C LYS A 81 16.13 -9.94 -7.28
N ALA A 82 17.03 -9.39 -6.46
CA ALA A 82 17.38 -9.97 -5.17
C ALA A 82 16.20 -10.12 -4.19
N PHE A 83 15.12 -9.34 -4.44
CA PHE A 83 13.88 -9.37 -3.67
C PHE A 83 12.73 -10.01 -4.45
N GLY A 84 13.02 -10.74 -5.52
CA GLY A 84 12.02 -11.44 -6.30
C GLY A 84 11.17 -10.53 -7.20
N VAL A 85 11.65 -9.33 -7.57
CA VAL A 85 10.93 -8.40 -8.45
C VAL A 85 11.77 -8.05 -9.67
N VAL A 86 11.20 -8.09 -10.86
CA VAL A 86 11.82 -7.66 -12.11
C VAL A 86 10.86 -6.79 -12.91
N LEU A 87 11.39 -5.91 -13.74
CA LEU A 87 10.58 -5.09 -14.66
C LEU A 87 10.55 -5.76 -16.04
N VAL A 88 9.36 -5.90 -16.59
CA VAL A 88 9.11 -6.46 -17.92
C VAL A 88 8.18 -5.52 -18.70
N GLY A 89 8.65 -4.95 -19.78
CA GLY A 89 7.87 -4.00 -20.57
C GLY A 89 7.36 -2.79 -19.79
N GLY A 90 8.06 -2.40 -18.71
CA GLY A 90 7.67 -1.31 -17.81
C GLY A 90 6.77 -1.71 -16.64
N HIS A 91 6.36 -2.98 -16.56
CA HIS A 91 5.54 -3.50 -15.45
C HIS A 91 6.38 -4.26 -14.43
N GLU A 92 6.09 -4.05 -13.14
CA GLU A 92 6.68 -4.84 -12.05
C GLU A 92 6.05 -6.23 -12.02
N ILE A 93 6.90 -7.27 -12.12
CA ILE A 93 6.50 -8.67 -11.93
C ILE A 93 7.20 -9.20 -10.70
N ALA A 94 6.43 -9.56 -9.68
CA ALA A 94 6.93 -10.15 -8.45
C ALA A 94 6.74 -11.67 -8.48
N THR A 95 7.78 -12.43 -8.13
CA THR A 95 7.63 -13.86 -7.82
C THR A 95 6.92 -14.02 -6.49
N PHE A 96 6.01 -15.01 -6.37
CA PHE A 96 5.39 -15.35 -5.09
C PHE A 96 6.43 -15.67 -4.05
N ARG A 97 6.39 -14.97 -2.92
CA ARG A 97 7.41 -15.08 -1.89
C ARG A 97 6.88 -14.89 -0.48
N LYS A 98 7.65 -15.37 0.48
CA LYS A 98 7.61 -14.96 1.88
C LYS A 98 8.79 -14.04 2.14
N ASP A 99 8.58 -12.97 2.89
CA ASP A 99 9.65 -12.06 3.29
C ASP A 99 10.33 -12.61 4.55
N ILE A 100 11.67 -12.60 4.59
CA ILE A 100 12.49 -13.01 5.74
C ILE A 100 13.10 -11.76 6.36
N GLY A 101 12.89 -11.55 7.67
CA GLY A 101 13.35 -10.37 8.39
C GLY A 101 12.28 -9.29 8.53
N LYS A 102 12.70 -8.11 9.03
CA LYS A 102 11.81 -6.98 9.36
C LYS A 102 12.09 -5.77 8.47
N GLY A 103 11.09 -4.89 8.34
CA GLY A 103 11.18 -3.64 7.61
C GLY A 103 10.78 -3.73 6.14
N ARG A 104 11.02 -2.63 5.40
CA ARG A 104 10.62 -2.51 3.99
C ARG A 104 11.36 -3.49 3.07
N ARG A 105 12.64 -3.71 3.36
CA ARG A 105 13.50 -4.62 2.59
C ARG A 105 13.76 -5.83 3.47
N PRO A 106 13.18 -6.97 3.14
CA PRO A 106 13.52 -8.20 3.85
C PRO A 106 15.00 -8.49 3.69
N SER A 107 15.60 -9.19 4.67
CA SER A 107 17.00 -9.64 4.59
C SER A 107 17.19 -10.69 3.50
N ALA A 108 16.14 -11.47 3.24
CA ALA A 108 16.06 -12.46 2.19
C ALA A 108 14.60 -12.72 1.80
N VAL A 109 14.38 -13.45 0.73
CA VAL A 109 13.05 -13.90 0.31
C VAL A 109 13.06 -15.41 0.10
N ASP A 110 11.96 -16.05 0.46
CA ASP A 110 11.69 -17.46 0.20
C ASP A 110 10.57 -17.57 -0.83
N TYR A 111 10.81 -18.28 -1.94
CA TYR A 111 9.78 -18.42 -2.96
C TYR A 111 8.74 -19.42 -2.51
N THR A 112 7.47 -19.10 -2.77
CA THR A 112 6.34 -19.85 -2.25
C THR A 112 5.20 -19.92 -3.28
N ASP A 113 4.03 -20.36 -2.85
CA ASP A 113 2.78 -20.30 -3.61
C ASP A 113 2.02 -18.99 -3.40
N ILE A 114 0.90 -18.84 -4.08
CA ILE A 114 0.01 -17.67 -3.94
C ILE A 114 -0.46 -17.45 -2.49
N LYS A 115 -0.65 -18.52 -1.70
CA LYS A 115 -1.09 -18.41 -0.30
C LYS A 115 -0.01 -17.74 0.54
N GLY A 116 1.24 -18.17 0.39
CA GLY A 116 2.35 -17.55 1.09
C GLY A 116 2.56 -16.08 0.69
N ASP A 117 2.37 -15.72 -0.59
CA ASP A 117 2.46 -14.33 -1.03
C ASP A 117 1.32 -13.46 -0.47
N VAL A 118 0.10 -14.00 -0.38
CA VAL A 118 -1.02 -13.32 0.28
C VAL A 118 -0.71 -13.02 1.74
N MET A 119 -0.18 -14.00 2.48
CA MET A 119 0.05 -13.88 3.92
C MET A 119 1.12 -12.85 4.31
N ARG A 120 2.03 -12.45 3.42
CA ARG A 120 3.02 -11.38 3.71
C ARG A 120 2.48 -9.97 3.44
N ARG A 121 1.31 -9.83 2.80
CA ARG A 121 0.73 -8.53 2.45
C ARG A 121 0.23 -7.79 3.68
N ASP A 122 0.11 -6.45 3.54
CA ASP A 122 -0.25 -5.58 4.65
C ASP A 122 -1.75 -5.66 5.03
N LEU A 123 -2.62 -5.43 4.06
CA LEU A 123 -4.06 -5.28 4.26
C LEU A 123 -4.84 -6.22 3.36
N THR A 124 -5.95 -6.76 3.86
CA THR A 124 -6.82 -7.67 3.11
C THR A 124 -7.28 -7.09 1.77
N ILE A 125 -7.61 -5.81 1.74
CA ILE A 125 -8.04 -5.06 0.55
C ILE A 125 -6.95 -4.90 -0.52
N ASN A 126 -5.70 -5.15 -0.18
CA ASN A 126 -4.53 -5.12 -1.08
C ASN A 126 -3.99 -6.52 -1.37
N ALA A 127 -4.59 -7.56 -0.79
CA ALA A 127 -4.18 -8.95 -0.95
C ALA A 127 -5.08 -9.70 -1.95
N LEU A 128 -5.63 -8.97 -2.90
CA LEU A 128 -6.50 -9.49 -3.95
C LEU A 128 -5.69 -9.74 -5.23
N PHE A 129 -5.99 -10.85 -5.89
CA PHE A 129 -5.38 -11.27 -7.15
C PHE A 129 -6.46 -11.42 -8.20
N TYR A 130 -6.14 -11.11 -9.46
CA TYR A 130 -7.01 -11.33 -10.58
C TYR A 130 -6.41 -12.36 -11.51
N ASP A 131 -7.09 -13.49 -11.64
CA ASP A 131 -6.75 -14.55 -12.58
C ASP A 131 -7.22 -14.16 -13.97
N MET A 132 -6.26 -13.88 -14.86
CA MET A 132 -6.56 -13.45 -16.22
C MET A 132 -7.06 -14.59 -17.12
N ASP A 133 -6.81 -15.85 -16.77
CA ASP A 133 -7.31 -17.01 -17.51
C ASP A 133 -8.77 -17.28 -17.23
N LYS A 134 -9.16 -17.18 -15.97
CA LYS A 134 -10.52 -17.42 -15.51
C LYS A 134 -11.39 -16.18 -15.50
N ALA A 135 -10.78 -14.99 -15.62
CA ALA A 135 -11.43 -13.69 -15.44
C ALA A 135 -12.10 -13.55 -14.06
N GLU A 136 -11.44 -14.04 -13.01
CA GLU A 136 -11.96 -14.13 -11.64
C GLU A 136 -11.01 -13.50 -10.63
N ILE A 137 -11.58 -13.01 -9.51
CA ILE A 137 -10.78 -12.53 -8.39
C ILE A 137 -10.50 -13.70 -7.45
N VAL A 138 -9.23 -13.87 -7.08
CA VAL A 138 -8.79 -14.79 -6.03
C VAL A 138 -8.65 -13.97 -4.74
N ASP A 139 -9.53 -14.23 -3.78
CA ASP A 139 -9.56 -13.62 -2.46
C ASP A 139 -9.42 -14.70 -1.37
N LEU A 140 -8.26 -14.78 -0.77
CA LEU A 140 -7.93 -15.79 0.26
C LEU A 140 -8.09 -15.28 1.69
N VAL A 141 -8.41 -13.98 1.87
CA VAL A 141 -8.40 -13.31 3.19
C VAL A 141 -9.64 -12.46 3.45
N GLY A 142 -10.62 -12.48 2.56
CA GLY A 142 -11.88 -11.74 2.70
C GLY A 142 -11.76 -10.25 2.35
N GLY A 143 -10.81 -9.89 1.52
CA GLY A 143 -10.59 -8.50 1.10
C GLY A 143 -11.74 -7.88 0.32
N ILE A 144 -12.50 -8.67 -0.47
CA ILE A 144 -13.71 -8.20 -1.16
C ILE A 144 -14.77 -7.79 -0.15
N LYS A 145 -15.02 -8.62 0.88
CA LYS A 145 -15.96 -8.32 1.96
C LYS A 145 -15.55 -7.05 2.69
N ASP A 146 -14.27 -6.92 3.01
CA ASP A 146 -13.73 -5.74 3.69
C ASP A 146 -13.88 -4.47 2.83
N LEU A 147 -13.67 -4.55 1.51
CA LEU A 147 -13.91 -3.43 0.59
C LEU A 147 -15.38 -3.02 0.55
N LYS A 148 -16.31 -3.98 0.43
CA LYS A 148 -17.76 -3.73 0.45
C LYS A 148 -18.17 -3.03 1.74
N ASN A 149 -17.64 -3.48 2.88
CA ASN A 149 -17.91 -2.93 4.22
C ASN A 149 -17.08 -1.69 4.56
N LYS A 150 -16.16 -1.28 3.66
CA LYS A 150 -15.20 -0.20 3.91
C LYS A 150 -14.40 -0.39 5.20
N THR A 151 -14.04 -1.62 5.51
CA THR A 151 -13.28 -1.99 6.70
C THR A 151 -11.80 -2.17 6.34
N ILE A 152 -10.91 -1.62 7.14
CA ILE A 152 -9.45 -1.80 6.99
C ILE A 152 -8.99 -2.82 8.01
N ARG A 153 -8.58 -3.98 7.50
CA ARG A 153 -8.08 -5.11 8.27
C ARG A 153 -6.74 -5.57 7.72
N THR A 154 -5.84 -6.01 8.60
CA THR A 154 -4.57 -6.62 8.23
C THR A 154 -4.77 -8.05 7.70
N VAL A 155 -3.80 -8.53 6.93
CA VAL A 155 -3.70 -9.95 6.63
C VAL A 155 -3.06 -10.65 7.82
N GLY A 156 -3.80 -11.50 8.52
CA GLY A 156 -3.36 -12.10 9.77
C GLY A 156 -3.38 -11.13 10.95
N ASP A 157 -2.59 -11.42 11.99
CA ASP A 157 -2.54 -10.66 13.22
C ASP A 157 -2.00 -9.23 12.99
N ALA A 158 -2.68 -8.25 13.57
CA ALA A 158 -2.34 -6.84 13.36
C ALA A 158 -1.00 -6.44 14.01
N GLN A 159 -0.73 -6.96 15.21
CA GLN A 159 0.50 -6.66 15.92
C GLN A 159 1.71 -7.23 15.19
N GLU A 160 1.65 -8.49 14.75
CA GLU A 160 2.71 -9.11 13.96
C GLU A 160 3.01 -8.32 12.68
N ARG A 161 1.97 -7.90 11.94
CA ARG A 161 2.14 -7.10 10.73
C ARG A 161 2.78 -5.74 10.98
N PHE A 162 2.48 -5.12 12.13
CA PHE A 162 3.07 -3.83 12.50
C PHE A 162 4.50 -3.97 13.05
N ASP A 163 4.82 -5.08 13.71
CA ASP A 163 6.17 -5.39 14.17
C ASP A 163 7.13 -5.69 13.00
N GLU A 164 6.61 -6.24 11.91
CA GLU A 164 7.38 -6.43 10.67
C GLU A 164 7.75 -5.11 10.00
N ASP A 165 6.80 -4.19 9.81
CA ASP A 165 7.03 -2.84 9.26
C ASP A 165 6.04 -1.85 9.89
N PRO A 166 6.48 -1.00 10.85
CA PRO A 166 5.62 -0.02 11.51
C PRO A 166 4.95 0.97 10.55
N LEU A 167 5.49 1.17 9.33
CA LEU A 167 4.84 2.00 8.31
C LEU A 167 3.46 1.48 7.92
N ARG A 168 3.18 0.19 8.11
CA ARG A 168 1.86 -0.38 7.83
C ARG A 168 0.76 0.26 8.67
N LYS A 169 1.06 0.82 9.85
CA LYS A 169 0.14 1.62 10.67
C LYS A 169 -0.33 2.87 9.90
N LEU A 170 0.61 3.61 9.28
CA LEU A 170 0.27 4.77 8.45
C LEU A 170 -0.46 4.38 7.17
N ARG A 171 -0.09 3.24 6.58
CA ARG A 171 -0.79 2.70 5.41
C ARG A 171 -2.24 2.34 5.75
N ALA A 172 -2.51 1.72 6.90
CA ALA A 172 -3.86 1.43 7.37
C ALA A 172 -4.68 2.73 7.52
N LEU A 173 -4.11 3.77 8.15
CA LEU A 173 -4.72 5.10 8.24
C LEU A 173 -5.05 5.69 6.87
N ARG A 174 -4.08 5.68 5.95
CA ARG A 174 -4.26 6.19 4.59
C ARG A 174 -5.37 5.46 3.84
N PHE A 175 -5.42 4.14 3.94
CA PHE A 175 -6.46 3.36 3.27
C PHE A 175 -7.84 3.59 3.91
N ALA A 176 -7.95 3.73 5.24
CA ALA A 176 -9.19 4.13 5.90
C ALA A 176 -9.71 5.48 5.35
N GLY A 177 -8.82 6.47 5.23
CA GLY A 177 -9.13 7.76 4.60
C GLY A 177 -9.57 7.64 3.14
N SER A 178 -8.84 6.85 2.33
CA SER A 178 -9.05 6.77 0.88
C SER A 178 -10.31 5.99 0.48
N VAL A 179 -10.67 4.95 1.22
CA VAL A 179 -11.94 4.23 0.99
C VAL A 179 -13.13 4.92 1.68
N GLY A 180 -12.84 5.88 2.59
CA GLY A 180 -13.85 6.55 3.41
C GLY A 180 -14.51 5.57 4.38
N GLY A 181 -13.70 4.70 4.97
CA GLY A 181 -14.11 3.61 5.83
C GLY A 181 -13.60 3.72 7.26
N ARG A 182 -13.68 2.61 7.99
CA ARG A 182 -13.23 2.46 9.37
C ARG A 182 -12.11 1.44 9.46
N MET A 183 -11.32 1.55 10.51
CA MET A 183 -10.43 0.46 10.91
C MET A 183 -11.22 -0.65 11.59
N ASP A 184 -10.77 -1.87 11.39
CA ASP A 184 -11.14 -3.00 12.22
C ASP A 184 -10.72 -2.74 13.67
N ASN A 185 -11.45 -3.32 14.64
CA ASN A 185 -11.19 -3.07 16.07
C ASN A 185 -9.82 -3.57 16.51
N GLU A 186 -9.39 -4.72 16.01
CA GLU A 186 -8.06 -5.30 16.34
C GLU A 186 -6.94 -4.41 15.78
N VAL A 187 -7.08 -3.93 14.54
CA VAL A 187 -6.13 -3.00 13.92
C VAL A 187 -6.06 -1.69 14.70
N ALA A 188 -7.21 -1.13 15.09
CA ALA A 188 -7.25 0.11 15.86
C ALA A 188 -6.65 -0.06 17.26
N ALA A 189 -6.92 -1.19 17.93
CA ALA A 189 -6.37 -1.52 19.24
C ALA A 189 -4.85 -1.71 19.15
N ALA A 190 -4.33 -2.48 18.21
CA ALA A 190 -2.90 -2.69 18.02
C ALA A 190 -2.15 -1.36 17.81
N ILE A 191 -2.70 -0.45 16.99
CA ILE A 191 -2.10 0.86 16.77
C ILE A 191 -2.13 1.72 18.05
N LYS A 192 -3.23 1.71 18.81
CA LYS A 192 -3.34 2.49 20.06
C LYS A 192 -2.39 1.99 21.14
N ASN A 193 -2.21 0.67 21.22
CA ASN A 193 -1.33 0.03 22.22
C ASN A 193 0.15 0.32 21.90
N ASP A 194 0.51 0.26 20.63
CA ASP A 194 1.84 0.65 20.16
C ASP A 194 1.76 1.55 18.91
N PRO A 195 1.68 2.88 19.08
CA PRO A 195 1.68 3.81 17.96
C PRO A 195 3.08 4.04 17.36
N SER A 196 4.13 3.48 17.94
CA SER A 196 5.53 3.74 17.58
C SER A 196 5.79 3.53 16.08
N LEU A 197 6.55 4.46 15.48
CA LEU A 197 7.07 4.40 14.12
C LEU A 197 8.59 4.15 14.11
N LYS A 198 9.14 3.62 15.20
CA LYS A 198 10.58 3.36 15.34
C LYS A 198 11.08 2.49 14.18
N GLY A 199 12.22 2.86 13.61
CA GLY A 199 12.81 2.15 12.47
C GLY A 199 12.28 2.58 11.09
N VAL A 200 11.28 3.46 11.04
CA VAL A 200 10.81 4.05 9.79
C VAL A 200 11.51 5.39 9.54
N SER A 201 12.05 5.61 8.35
CA SER A 201 12.70 6.90 8.03
C SER A 201 11.69 8.04 7.91
N SER A 202 12.14 9.27 8.22
CA SER A 202 11.30 10.47 8.16
C SER A 202 10.70 10.68 6.77
N GLU A 203 11.43 10.37 5.70
CA GLU A 203 10.94 10.47 4.33
C GLU A 203 9.75 9.53 4.08
N ARG A 204 9.82 8.29 4.58
CA ARG A 204 8.72 7.32 4.42
C ARG A 204 7.48 7.74 5.20
N ILE A 205 7.66 8.27 6.42
CA ILE A 205 6.58 8.79 7.26
C ILE A 205 5.92 9.98 6.56
N ARG A 206 6.71 10.97 6.15
CA ARG A 206 6.24 12.15 5.40
C ARG A 206 5.46 11.77 4.15
N ASP A 207 6.04 10.92 3.30
CA ASP A 207 5.43 10.53 2.03
C ASP A 207 4.09 9.80 2.23
N GLU A 208 4.01 8.93 3.23
CA GLU A 208 2.77 8.20 3.52
C GLU A 208 1.70 9.12 4.11
N PHE A 209 2.09 10.10 4.93
CA PHE A 209 1.20 11.11 5.48
C PHE A 209 0.64 12.03 4.38
N ILE A 210 1.51 12.56 3.50
CA ILE A 210 1.11 13.38 2.35
C ILE A 210 0.14 12.61 1.45
N LYS A 211 0.45 11.33 1.14
CA LYS A 211 -0.45 10.46 0.38
C LYS A 211 -1.79 10.26 1.09
N GLY A 212 -1.78 10.21 2.42
CA GLY A 212 -2.99 10.12 3.24
C GLY A 212 -3.88 11.34 3.06
N ILE A 213 -3.34 12.54 3.19
CA ILE A 213 -4.08 13.80 2.98
C ILE A 213 -4.63 13.88 1.55
N LYS A 214 -3.77 13.67 0.53
CA LYS A 214 -4.14 13.78 -0.88
C LYS A 214 -5.22 12.77 -1.32
N LYS A 215 -5.27 11.58 -0.70
CA LYS A 215 -6.19 10.50 -1.10
C LYS A 215 -7.40 10.34 -0.21
N ALA A 216 -7.45 11.05 0.92
CA ALA A 216 -8.58 10.97 1.85
C ALA A 216 -9.86 11.52 1.19
N LYS A 217 -10.97 10.77 1.30
CA LYS A 217 -12.29 11.25 0.92
C LYS A 217 -12.79 12.39 1.83
N ASN A 218 -12.29 12.41 3.07
CA ASN A 218 -12.53 13.45 4.05
C ASN A 218 -11.26 13.61 4.89
N THR A 219 -10.51 14.67 4.62
CA THR A 219 -9.23 14.96 5.27
C THR A 219 -9.40 15.20 6.77
N LYS A 220 -10.48 15.85 7.19
CA LYS A 220 -10.81 16.04 8.61
C LYS A 220 -10.87 14.71 9.34
N LYS A 221 -11.69 13.76 8.84
CA LYS A 221 -11.81 12.43 9.46
C LYS A 221 -10.49 11.66 9.47
N TYR A 222 -9.67 11.80 8.42
CA TYR A 222 -8.34 11.18 8.37
C TYR A 222 -7.41 11.73 9.47
N LEU A 223 -7.38 13.05 9.66
CA LEU A 223 -6.55 13.70 10.68
C LEU A 223 -7.07 13.42 12.10
N GLU A 224 -8.40 13.44 12.31
CA GLU A 224 -9.03 13.04 13.58
C GLU A 224 -8.69 11.59 13.94
N LEU A 225 -8.78 10.66 12.98
CA LEU A 225 -8.40 9.28 13.19
C LEU A 225 -6.92 9.13 13.55
N SER A 226 -6.04 9.87 12.85
CA SER A 226 -4.60 9.90 13.13
C SER A 226 -4.28 10.39 14.53
N LYS A 227 -5.02 11.41 15.04
CA LYS A 227 -4.92 11.90 16.41
C LYS A 227 -5.43 10.88 17.41
N ASN A 228 -6.64 10.32 17.18
CA ASN A 228 -7.29 9.38 18.09
C ASN A 228 -6.47 8.09 18.28
N LEU A 229 -5.69 7.71 17.27
CA LEU A 229 -4.74 6.60 17.32
C LEU A 229 -3.35 7.00 17.80
N ARG A 230 -3.16 8.23 18.28
CA ARG A 230 -1.90 8.76 18.82
C ARG A 230 -0.73 8.76 17.83
N ILE A 231 -1.01 8.66 16.54
CA ILE A 231 0.03 8.64 15.50
C ILE A 231 0.41 10.06 15.03
N LEU A 232 -0.53 11.00 15.02
CA LEU A 232 -0.28 12.33 14.49
C LEU A 232 0.89 13.07 15.17
N PRO A 233 1.09 12.99 16.51
CA PRO A 233 2.27 13.56 17.15
C PRO A 233 3.59 12.88 16.77
N LEU A 234 3.55 11.66 16.26
CA LEU A 234 4.74 10.93 15.79
C LEU A 234 5.09 11.27 14.33
N ILE A 235 4.11 11.73 13.55
CA ILE A 235 4.30 12.23 12.20
C ILE A 235 4.90 13.64 12.22
N LEU A 236 4.44 14.47 13.16
CA LEU A 236 4.87 15.86 13.34
C LEU A 236 5.41 16.04 14.78
N PRO A 237 6.57 15.41 15.10
CA PRO A 237 7.10 15.41 16.46
C PRO A 237 7.55 16.80 16.88
N GLY A 238 7.28 17.12 18.15
CA GLY A 238 7.67 18.39 18.74
C GLY A 238 6.79 19.58 18.38
N PHE A 239 5.79 19.43 17.50
CA PHE A 239 4.87 20.49 17.17
C PHE A 239 3.59 20.44 18.04
N ASN A 240 3.08 21.62 18.37
CA ASN A 240 1.75 21.81 18.98
C ASN A 240 0.69 21.82 17.86
N ILE A 241 0.07 20.68 17.61
CA ILE A 241 -0.79 20.44 16.45
C ILE A 241 -2.19 21.03 16.69
N ASN A 242 -2.58 21.96 15.82
CA ASN A 242 -3.91 22.55 15.81
C ASN A 242 -4.84 21.79 14.87
N LEU A 243 -5.90 21.17 15.40
CA LEU A 243 -6.90 20.45 14.59
C LEU A 243 -8.04 21.36 14.10
N ARG A 244 -7.75 22.58 13.71
CA ARG A 244 -8.71 23.34 12.91
C ARG A 244 -8.66 22.86 11.47
N PHE A 245 -9.81 22.53 10.92
CA PHE A 245 -9.90 21.90 9.59
C PHE A 245 -10.26 22.92 8.53
N THR A 246 -9.61 22.81 7.38
CA THR A 246 -10.01 23.46 6.13
C THR A 246 -10.71 22.46 5.21
N LYS A 247 -11.50 22.94 4.27
CA LYS A 247 -12.11 22.08 3.24
C LYS A 247 -11.13 21.68 2.13
N SER A 248 -9.88 22.18 2.18
CA SER A 248 -8.87 21.87 1.17
C SER A 248 -8.35 20.44 1.31
N ASN A 249 -8.09 19.77 0.18
CA ASN A 249 -7.33 18.53 0.11
C ASN A 249 -5.86 18.77 -0.29
N ASP A 250 -5.46 20.04 -0.42
CA ASP A 250 -4.07 20.42 -0.61
C ASP A 250 -3.30 20.17 0.68
N TYR A 251 -2.26 19.33 0.60
CA TYR A 251 -1.49 18.94 1.78
C TYR A 251 -0.64 20.07 2.35
N ILE A 252 -0.19 21.03 1.52
CA ILE A 252 0.54 22.23 1.96
C ILE A 252 -0.38 23.03 2.88
N VAL A 253 -1.59 23.35 2.41
CA VAL A 253 -2.60 24.07 3.18
C VAL A 253 -2.98 23.33 4.46
N GLN A 254 -3.13 22.02 4.41
CA GLN A 254 -3.48 21.21 5.58
C GLN A 254 -2.35 21.21 6.62
N ILE A 255 -1.10 21.03 6.20
CA ILE A 255 0.05 21.05 7.13
C ILE A 255 0.25 22.43 7.72
N ALA A 256 0.19 23.49 6.92
CA ALA A 256 0.23 24.86 7.42
C ALA A 256 -0.86 25.12 8.47
N ASN A 257 -2.07 24.66 8.21
CA ASN A 257 -3.18 24.81 9.17
C ASN A 257 -2.97 24.00 10.46
N LEU A 258 -2.37 22.83 10.39
CA LEU A 258 -2.00 22.06 11.60
C LEU A 258 -0.94 22.77 12.44
N LEU A 259 -0.03 23.51 11.80
CA LEU A 259 1.14 24.16 12.43
C LEU A 259 0.95 25.68 12.65
N ARG A 260 -0.21 26.25 12.34
CA ARG A 260 -0.46 27.69 12.31
C ARG A 260 -0.23 28.46 13.63
N ASN A 261 -0.15 27.77 14.76
CA ASN A 261 0.11 28.39 16.07
C ASN A 261 1.59 28.21 16.48
N GLU A 262 2.43 27.64 15.61
CA GLU A 262 3.85 27.44 15.87
C GLU A 262 4.67 28.66 15.49
N ASN A 263 5.84 28.76 16.11
CA ASN A 263 6.83 29.78 15.72
C ASN A 263 7.36 29.50 14.31
N TYR A 264 7.45 30.53 13.47
CA TYR A 264 7.89 30.44 12.09
C TYR A 264 9.22 29.70 11.90
N GLN A 265 10.27 30.08 12.67
CA GLN A 265 11.57 29.45 12.56
C GLN A 265 11.53 27.97 12.97
N ARG A 266 10.77 27.65 14.03
CA ARG A 266 10.55 26.27 14.47
C ARG A 266 9.88 25.40 13.40
N VAL A 267 8.94 25.97 12.65
CA VAL A 267 8.30 25.26 11.52
C VAL A 267 9.33 24.95 10.43
N ILE A 268 10.12 25.92 10.04
CA ILE A 268 11.17 25.72 9.03
C ILE A 268 12.13 24.60 9.42
N ASP A 269 12.68 24.67 10.63
CA ASP A 269 13.68 23.72 11.10
C ASP A 269 13.09 22.32 11.30
N GLY A 270 11.92 22.26 11.87
CA GLY A 270 11.20 21.00 12.08
C GLY A 270 10.84 20.28 10.77
N LEU A 271 10.29 21.00 9.78
CA LEU A 271 9.95 20.43 8.48
C LEU A 271 11.19 19.98 7.69
N LYS A 272 12.31 20.73 7.78
CA LYS A 272 13.60 20.29 7.21
C LYS A 272 14.08 18.99 7.88
N GLY A 273 13.99 18.90 9.22
CA GLY A 273 14.30 17.68 9.97
C GLY A 273 13.44 16.50 9.55
N LEU A 274 12.18 16.73 9.19
CA LEU A 274 11.23 15.73 8.68
C LEU A 274 11.39 15.47 7.17
N LYS A 275 12.43 16.05 6.53
CA LYS A 275 12.78 15.81 5.13
C LYS A 275 11.74 16.32 4.13
N TYR A 276 11.00 17.38 4.46
CA TYR A 276 10.24 18.12 3.46
C TYR A 276 11.18 18.80 2.48
N THR A 277 10.79 18.92 1.24
CA THR A 277 11.59 19.62 0.22
C THR A 277 11.68 21.12 0.54
N VAL A 278 12.71 21.80 0.02
CA VAL A 278 12.87 23.25 0.21
C VAL A 278 11.64 24.02 -0.22
N GLN A 279 11.02 23.62 -1.34
CA GLN A 279 9.81 24.26 -1.83
C GLN A 279 8.62 24.01 -0.88
N GLU A 280 8.43 22.78 -0.41
CA GLU A 280 7.35 22.47 0.56
C GLU A 280 7.52 23.26 1.86
N VAL A 281 8.75 23.35 2.40
CA VAL A 281 9.03 24.15 3.61
C VAL A 281 8.66 25.60 3.37
N ARG A 282 9.07 26.19 2.24
CA ARG A 282 8.78 27.58 1.86
C ARG A 282 7.26 27.82 1.78
N ASP A 283 6.55 26.95 1.03
CA ASP A 283 5.12 27.11 0.78
C ASP A 283 4.30 26.95 2.08
N ILE A 284 4.65 25.98 2.93
CA ILE A 284 3.99 25.77 4.22
C ILE A 284 4.24 26.97 5.13
N SER A 285 5.50 27.42 5.25
CA SER A 285 5.88 28.53 6.13
C SER A 285 5.27 29.86 5.71
N PHE A 286 5.04 30.05 4.41
CA PHE A 286 4.37 31.26 3.87
C PHE A 286 2.89 31.37 4.30
N LEU A 287 2.25 30.24 4.59
CA LEU A 287 0.83 30.18 4.97
C LEU A 287 0.61 30.24 6.49
N ILE A 288 1.67 30.29 7.30
CA ILE A 288 1.61 30.38 8.77
C ILE A 288 1.78 31.80 9.24
#